data_46303930cc064513d7c93314a42ab39b
#
_entry.id   46303930cc064513d7c93314a42ab39b
#
_cell.length_a   1.000
_cell.length_b   1.000
_cell.length_c   1.000
_cell.angle_alpha   90.00
_cell.angle_beta   90.00
_cell.angle_gamma   90.00
#
_symmetry.space_group_name_H-M   'P 1'
#
loop_
_entity.id
_entity.type
_entity.pdbx_description
1 polymer ?
#
loop_
_entity_poly.entity_id
_entity_poly.type
_entity_poly.pdbx_seq_one_letter_code
_entity_poly.pdbx_strand_id
1 'polypeptide(L)'
;MIERIDAPADPARALRDAGLEPSSWSAGPHAHFAPHNHARTKRLFVLRGAIKFNGELLTAPAGIRIPAGVARHADAGDGGVECVEAFE
;
A
#
# COMPACT_ATOMS: atom_id res chain seq x y z
N MET A 1 12.78 -0.38 -6.29
CA MET A 1 12.19 -1.73 -6.09
C MET A 1 11.25 -1.70 -4.89
N ILE A 2 10.08 -2.26 -5.06
CA ILE A 2 9.10 -2.36 -3.96
C ILE A 2 9.52 -3.47 -3.01
N GLU A 3 9.55 -3.19 -1.71
CA GLU A 3 9.98 -4.14 -0.70
C GLU A 3 8.79 -4.63 0.12
N ARG A 4 8.74 -5.95 0.41
CA ARG A 4 7.79 -6.49 1.38
C ARG A 4 8.24 -6.12 2.79
N ILE A 5 7.28 -5.68 3.62
CA ILE A 5 7.51 -5.44 5.05
C ILE A 5 6.43 -6.14 5.86
N ASP A 6 6.72 -6.40 7.13
CA ASP A 6 5.75 -7.07 8.00
C ASP A 6 4.55 -6.16 8.26
N ALA A 7 3.36 -6.75 8.26
CA ALA A 7 2.13 -6.03 8.57
C ALA A 7 1.85 -6.16 10.08
N PRO A 8 1.92 -5.05 10.84
CA PRO A 8 1.60 -5.08 12.27
C PRO A 8 0.09 -5.27 12.49
N ALA A 9 -0.28 -5.62 13.70
CA ALA A 9 -1.70 -5.83 14.05
C ALA A 9 -2.53 -4.56 13.89
N ASP A 10 -1.94 -3.39 14.17
CA ASP A 10 -2.58 -2.08 13.98
C ASP A 10 -1.67 -1.20 13.12
N PRO A 11 -1.79 -1.30 11.79
CA PRO A 11 -0.89 -0.56 10.90
C PRO A 11 -0.95 0.95 11.05
N ALA A 12 -2.14 1.53 11.21
CA ALA A 12 -2.27 2.97 11.38
C ALA A 12 -1.51 3.46 12.62
N ARG A 13 -1.64 2.73 13.73
CA ARG A 13 -0.93 3.05 14.96
C ARG A 13 0.57 2.90 14.78
N ALA A 14 1.01 1.84 14.11
CA ALA A 14 2.44 1.62 13.86
C ALA A 14 3.03 2.78 13.05
N LEU A 15 2.30 3.30 12.07
CA LEU A 15 2.74 4.45 11.29
C LEU A 15 2.83 5.70 12.16
N ARG A 16 1.83 5.94 13.02
CA ARG A 16 1.86 7.08 13.95
C ARG A 16 3.03 6.96 14.94
N ASP A 17 3.26 5.76 15.46
CA ASP A 17 4.37 5.52 16.39
C ASP A 17 5.74 5.75 15.72
N ALA A 18 5.81 5.60 14.41
CA ALA A 18 7.00 5.91 13.63
C ALA A 18 7.14 7.40 13.29
N GLY A 19 6.21 8.24 13.77
CA GLY A 19 6.21 9.68 13.50
C GLY A 19 5.62 10.05 12.15
N LEU A 20 4.90 9.13 11.51
CA LEU A 20 4.30 9.37 10.21
C LEU A 20 2.81 9.66 10.32
N GLU A 21 2.22 10.21 9.27
CA GLU A 21 0.81 10.59 9.23
C GLU A 21 0.03 9.60 8.36
N PRO A 22 -0.74 8.67 8.96
CA PRO A 22 -1.46 7.67 8.18
C PRO A 22 -2.66 8.26 7.46
N SER A 23 -2.88 7.76 6.25
CA SER A 23 -4.03 8.10 5.41
C SER A 23 -4.65 6.80 4.91
N SER A 24 -5.95 6.65 5.10
CA SER A 24 -6.68 5.45 4.66
C SER A 24 -7.40 5.71 3.36
N TRP A 25 -7.49 4.67 2.53
CA TRP A 25 -8.26 4.73 1.30
C TRP A 25 -8.75 3.35 0.92
N SER A 26 -9.75 3.31 0.06
CA SER A 26 -10.28 2.05 -0.47
C SER A 26 -10.58 2.21 -1.95
N ALA A 27 -10.64 1.08 -2.65
CA ALA A 27 -10.98 1.03 -4.07
C ALA A 27 -11.86 -0.18 -4.33
N GLY A 28 -12.76 -0.05 -5.27
CA GLY A 28 -13.67 -1.14 -5.66
C GLY A 28 -12.97 -2.23 -6.45
N PRO A 29 -13.70 -3.32 -6.76
CA PRO A 29 -13.14 -4.44 -7.53
C PRO A 29 -12.52 -3.97 -8.84
N HIS A 30 -11.32 -4.47 -9.11
CA HIS A 30 -10.59 -4.23 -10.36
C HIS A 30 -10.24 -2.76 -10.65
N ALA A 31 -10.34 -1.86 -9.66
CA ALA A 31 -9.90 -0.48 -9.84
C ALA A 31 -8.44 -0.45 -10.27
N HIS A 32 -8.16 0.36 -11.29
CA HIS A 32 -6.82 0.44 -11.89
C HIS A 32 -6.16 1.77 -11.55
N PHE A 33 -4.91 1.69 -11.13
CA PHE A 33 -4.05 2.84 -10.85
C PHE A 33 -2.93 2.89 -11.87
N ALA A 34 -2.96 3.90 -12.75
CA ALA A 34 -1.99 4.04 -13.83
C ALA A 34 -0.56 4.20 -13.29
N PRO A 35 0.45 3.85 -14.08
CA PRO A 35 1.84 4.01 -13.64
C PRO A 35 2.15 5.43 -13.24
N HIS A 36 2.76 5.58 -12.06
CA HIS A 36 3.18 6.86 -11.51
C HIS A 36 4.29 6.64 -10.49
N ASN A 37 4.94 7.73 -10.06
CA ASN A 37 5.91 7.67 -8.98
C ASN A 37 5.72 8.86 -8.05
N HIS A 38 6.35 8.79 -6.88
CA HIS A 38 6.34 9.87 -5.89
C HIS A 38 7.76 10.23 -5.49
N ALA A 39 7.94 11.48 -5.09
CA ALA A 39 9.26 11.97 -4.66
C ALA A 39 9.65 11.47 -3.26
N ARG A 40 8.73 10.88 -2.52
CA ARG A 40 8.95 10.40 -1.15
C ARG A 40 8.68 8.91 -1.04
N THR A 41 9.43 8.25 -0.17
CA THR A 41 9.19 6.84 0.16
C THR A 41 7.84 6.70 0.86
N LYS A 42 7.10 5.65 0.52
CA LYS A 42 5.79 5.37 1.09
C LYS A 42 5.79 3.99 1.75
N ARG A 43 5.14 3.90 2.92
CA ARG A 43 4.77 2.62 3.53
C ARG A 43 3.28 2.43 3.36
N LEU A 44 2.88 1.24 2.90
CA LEU A 44 1.47 0.93 2.64
C LEU A 44 1.14 -0.44 3.21
N PHE A 45 -0.02 -0.52 3.87
CA PHE A 45 -0.53 -1.78 4.41
C PHE A 45 -1.90 -2.08 3.83
N VAL A 46 -2.07 -3.33 3.38
CA VAL A 46 -3.35 -3.82 2.90
C VAL A 46 -4.12 -4.34 4.10
N LEU A 47 -5.24 -3.70 4.42
CA LEU A 47 -6.06 -4.01 5.58
C LEU A 47 -7.14 -5.03 5.28
N ARG A 48 -7.73 -4.96 4.08
CA ARG A 48 -8.79 -5.87 3.62
C ARG A 48 -8.69 -6.03 2.12
N GLY A 49 -9.08 -7.21 1.62
CA GLY A 49 -9.06 -7.49 0.19
C GLY A 49 -7.66 -7.75 -0.34
N ALA A 50 -7.43 -7.34 -1.57
CA ALA A 50 -6.17 -7.59 -2.26
C ALA A 50 -5.89 -6.52 -3.31
N ILE A 51 -4.61 -6.32 -3.59
CA ILE A 51 -4.16 -5.41 -4.63
C ILE A 51 -2.87 -5.96 -5.26
N LYS A 52 -2.71 -5.73 -6.55
CA LYS A 52 -1.51 -6.16 -7.27
C LYS A 52 -0.69 -4.93 -7.61
N PHE A 53 0.53 -4.85 -7.06
CA PHE A 53 1.49 -3.78 -7.38
C PHE A 53 2.57 -4.32 -8.30
N ASN A 54 2.74 -3.70 -9.48
CA ASN A 54 3.74 -4.11 -10.46
C ASN A 54 3.70 -5.62 -10.73
N GLY A 55 2.49 -6.20 -10.77
CA GLY A 55 2.31 -7.63 -11.00
C GLY A 55 2.39 -8.52 -9.77
N GLU A 56 2.75 -7.97 -8.61
CA GLU A 56 2.82 -8.76 -7.38
C GLU A 56 1.54 -8.63 -6.56
N LEU A 57 0.88 -9.76 -6.30
CA LEU A 57 -0.36 -9.80 -5.53
C LEU A 57 -0.09 -9.68 -4.03
N LEU A 58 -0.77 -8.71 -3.40
CA LEU A 58 -0.75 -8.49 -1.96
C LEU A 58 -2.14 -8.73 -1.41
N THR A 59 -2.29 -9.79 -0.62
CA THR A 59 -3.55 -10.14 0.04
C THR A 59 -3.45 -9.78 1.51
N ALA A 60 -4.47 -9.15 2.06
CA ALA A 60 -4.48 -8.72 3.46
C ALA A 60 -4.28 -9.91 4.43
N PRO A 61 -3.51 -9.75 5.53
CA PRO A 61 -2.70 -8.58 5.85
C PRO A 61 -1.37 -8.59 5.09
N ALA A 62 -0.96 -7.45 4.57
CA ALA A 62 0.29 -7.33 3.85
C ALA A 62 0.85 -5.92 3.97
N GLY A 63 2.16 -5.78 3.85
CA GLY A 63 2.81 -4.50 3.89
C GLY A 63 3.89 -4.38 2.83
N ILE A 64 4.07 -3.17 2.31
CA ILE A 64 5.15 -2.86 1.37
C ILE A 64 5.74 -1.49 1.69
N ARG A 65 7.00 -1.34 1.32
CA ARG A 65 7.69 -0.06 1.31
C ARG A 65 8.08 0.25 -0.12
N ILE A 66 7.62 1.39 -0.61
CA ILE A 66 7.88 1.83 -1.99
C ILE A 66 8.88 2.97 -1.92
N PRO A 67 10.16 2.73 -2.30
CA PRO A 67 11.17 3.77 -2.26
C PRO A 67 10.83 4.96 -3.17
N ALA A 68 11.32 6.14 -2.79
CA ALA A 68 11.15 7.34 -3.60
C ALA A 68 11.60 7.11 -5.03
N GLY A 69 10.85 7.63 -5.99
CA GLY A 69 11.18 7.56 -7.41
C GLY A 69 10.85 6.24 -8.11
N VAL A 70 10.44 5.21 -7.35
CA VAL A 70 10.08 3.92 -7.96
C VAL A 70 8.73 4.04 -8.65
N ALA A 71 8.70 3.77 -9.95
CA ALA A 71 7.45 3.76 -10.71
C ALA A 71 6.58 2.56 -10.30
N ARG A 72 5.29 2.79 -10.20
CA ARG A 72 4.35 1.76 -9.80
C ARG A 72 3.00 1.91 -10.47
N HIS A 73 2.37 0.78 -10.72
CA HIS A 73 0.98 0.68 -11.14
C HIS A 73 0.30 -0.37 -10.27
N ALA A 74 -1.01 -0.33 -10.20
CA ALA A 74 -1.72 -1.26 -9.33
C ALA A 74 -3.10 -1.57 -9.86
N ASP A 75 -3.60 -2.74 -9.48
CA ASP A 75 -4.96 -3.18 -9.77
C ASP A 75 -5.57 -3.81 -8.53
N ALA A 76 -6.74 -3.31 -8.11
CA ALA A 76 -7.46 -3.92 -7.00
C ALA A 76 -7.95 -5.31 -7.39
N GLY A 77 -8.03 -6.22 -6.41
CA GLY A 77 -8.50 -7.57 -6.64
C GLY A 77 -10.01 -7.67 -6.84
N ASP A 78 -10.50 -8.90 -6.93
CA ASP A 78 -11.92 -9.19 -7.24
C ASP A 78 -12.90 -8.63 -6.22
N GLY A 79 -12.49 -8.50 -4.97
CA GLY A 79 -13.32 -7.95 -3.89
C GLY A 79 -12.96 -6.52 -3.51
N GLY A 80 -12.11 -5.86 -4.28
CA GLY A 80 -11.62 -4.54 -3.93
C GLY A 80 -10.49 -4.57 -2.91
N VAL A 81 -10.16 -3.40 -2.36
CA VAL A 81 -9.05 -3.29 -1.41
C VAL A 81 -9.28 -2.12 -0.46
N GLU A 82 -8.81 -2.27 0.77
CA GLU A 82 -8.74 -1.20 1.77
C GLU A 82 -7.31 -1.13 2.29
N CYS A 83 -6.73 0.06 2.25
CA CYS A 83 -5.35 0.29 2.62
C CYS A 83 -5.19 1.45 3.59
N VAL A 84 -4.07 1.45 4.30
CA VAL A 84 -3.58 2.62 5.04
C VAL A 84 -2.12 2.83 4.66
N GLU A 85 -1.75 4.08 4.48
CA GLU A 85 -0.41 4.43 4.01
C GLU A 85 0.09 5.71 4.64
N ALA A 86 1.41 5.90 4.58
CA ALA A 86 2.03 7.15 5.00
C ALA A 86 3.33 7.36 4.23
N PHE A 87 3.65 8.62 3.95
CA PHE A 87 4.94 8.98 3.39
C PHE A 87 5.97 9.16 4.50
N GLU A 88 7.16 8.65 4.26
CA GLU A 88 8.30 8.84 5.16
C GLU A 88 8.87 10.25 5.09
#